data_4da745cfb49bcb6669db72228d8ccd82
#
_entry.id   4da745cfb49bcb6669db72228d8ccd82
#
_cell.length_a   1.000
_cell.length_b   1.000
_cell.length_c   1.000
_cell.angle_alpha   90.00
_cell.angle_beta   90.00
_cell.angle_gamma   90.00
#
_symmetry.space_group_name_H-M   'P 1'
#
loop_
_entity.id
_entity.type
_entity.pdbx_description
1 polymer ?
#
loop_
_entity_poly.entity_id
_entity_poly.type
_entity_poly.pdbx_seq_one_letter_code
_entity_poly.pdbx_strand_id
1 'polypeptide(L)'
;VHVDSGLVDQMVGQGKALLPEIEEAVADYFGEYNVEAVELKLYEPISGEDDYIFKGYIDAIVSTPDGKVHIFDWKTCSWGWDSRRRSEKMTTYQLTLYKHFFAQKMEIDPKNVETHFALLKRTAKKNRVELFRVTSGPKKTENALKLLHKALYNIKNKRYIKNRLSCERCTFRHTKECP
;
A
#
# COMPACT_ATOMS: atom_id res chain seq x y z
N VAL A 1 -7.58 -0.79 26.69
CA VAL A 1 -7.31 -2.00 25.89
C VAL A 1 -6.21 -2.75 26.61
N HIS A 2 -6.51 -3.95 27.10
CA HIS A 2 -5.50 -4.81 27.71
C HIS A 2 -4.68 -5.45 26.59
N VAL A 3 -3.42 -5.08 26.50
CA VAL A 3 -2.49 -5.65 25.49
C VAL A 3 -1.78 -6.83 26.17
N ASP A 4 -1.87 -8.02 25.55
CA ASP A 4 -1.14 -9.19 26.00
C ASP A 4 0.37 -8.97 25.76
N SER A 5 1.13 -8.85 26.83
CA SER A 5 2.58 -8.63 26.78
C SER A 5 3.33 -9.76 26.09
N GLY A 6 2.89 -11.02 26.27
CA GLY A 6 3.50 -12.17 25.61
C GLY A 6 3.33 -12.14 24.09
N LEU A 7 2.18 -11.66 23.60
CA LEU A 7 1.94 -11.45 22.17
C LEU A 7 2.84 -10.32 21.61
N VAL A 8 3.01 -9.25 22.37
CA VAL A 8 3.90 -8.13 21.97
C VAL A 8 5.34 -8.63 21.85
N ASP A 9 5.85 -9.34 22.84
CA ASP A 9 7.21 -9.88 22.84
C ASP A 9 7.44 -10.84 21.67
N GLN A 10 6.46 -11.69 21.38
CA GLN A 10 6.49 -12.57 20.21
C GLN A 10 6.55 -11.77 18.90
N MET A 11 5.73 -10.73 18.74
CA MET A 11 5.72 -9.89 17.54
C MET A 11 7.04 -9.12 17.37
N VAL A 12 7.59 -8.59 18.45
CA VAL A 12 8.91 -7.93 18.47
C VAL A 12 10.01 -8.91 18.05
N GLY A 13 10.02 -10.13 18.61
CA GLY A 13 10.96 -11.18 18.22
C GLY A 13 10.87 -11.54 16.73
N GLN A 14 9.65 -11.69 16.20
CA GLN A 14 9.42 -11.93 14.77
C GLN A 14 9.92 -10.78 13.91
N GLY A 15 9.68 -9.53 14.30
CA GLY A 15 10.15 -8.34 13.59
C GLY A 15 11.68 -8.28 13.55
N LYS A 16 12.34 -8.42 14.72
CA LYS A 16 13.81 -8.42 14.79
C LYS A 16 14.45 -9.50 13.92
N ALA A 17 13.81 -10.66 13.83
CA ALA A 17 14.31 -11.77 13.00
C ALA A 17 14.11 -11.54 11.49
N LEU A 18 13.24 -10.63 11.07
CA LEU A 18 13.03 -10.25 9.66
C LEU A 18 14.03 -9.19 9.17
N LEU A 19 14.46 -8.29 10.04
CA LEU A 19 15.30 -7.15 9.65
C LEU A 19 16.53 -7.52 8.82
N PRO A 20 17.35 -8.53 9.20
CA PRO A 20 18.53 -8.89 8.42
C PRO A 20 18.22 -9.42 7.01
N GLU A 21 17.00 -9.98 6.79
CA GLU A 21 16.63 -10.55 5.50
C GLU A 21 16.08 -9.50 4.52
N ILE A 22 15.78 -8.28 5.00
CA ILE A 22 15.15 -7.23 4.15
C ILE A 22 16.16 -6.74 3.11
N GLU A 23 17.36 -6.38 3.53
CA GLU A 23 18.40 -5.83 2.65
C GLU A 23 18.78 -6.86 1.57
N GLU A 24 19.02 -8.10 1.97
CA GLU A 24 19.32 -9.20 1.06
C GLU A 24 18.20 -9.40 0.03
N ALA A 25 16.94 -9.45 0.47
CA ALA A 25 15.79 -9.65 -0.42
C ALA A 25 15.57 -8.48 -1.40
N VAL A 26 15.86 -7.25 -0.97
CA VAL A 26 15.78 -6.08 -1.85
C VAL A 26 16.92 -6.11 -2.88
N ALA A 27 18.15 -6.43 -2.45
CA ALA A 27 19.30 -6.56 -3.34
C ALA A 27 19.12 -7.70 -4.35
N ASP A 28 18.61 -8.85 -3.92
CA ASP A 28 18.30 -9.98 -4.81
C ASP A 28 17.24 -9.62 -5.86
N TYR A 29 16.27 -8.78 -5.49
CA TYR A 29 15.16 -8.41 -6.35
C TYR A 29 15.51 -7.33 -7.38
N PHE A 30 16.31 -6.31 -6.99
CA PHE A 30 16.65 -5.17 -7.86
C PHE A 30 18.06 -5.23 -8.44
N GLY A 31 18.97 -5.99 -7.83
CA GLY A 31 20.41 -5.88 -8.07
C GLY A 31 20.96 -4.60 -7.46
N GLU A 32 21.61 -3.78 -8.27
CA GLU A 32 22.11 -2.47 -7.85
C GLU A 32 20.96 -1.48 -7.71
N TYR A 33 20.89 -0.81 -6.56
CA TYR A 33 19.86 0.20 -6.28
C TYR A 33 20.38 1.27 -5.31
N ASN A 34 19.73 2.44 -5.35
CA ASN A 34 19.92 3.51 -4.36
C ASN A 34 18.63 3.75 -3.61
N VAL A 35 18.70 3.94 -2.29
CA VAL A 35 17.55 4.36 -1.49
C VAL A 35 17.38 5.86 -1.63
N GLU A 36 16.30 6.30 -2.25
CA GLU A 36 15.99 7.71 -2.50
C GLU A 36 15.23 8.35 -1.33
N ALA A 37 14.30 7.61 -0.73
CA ALA A 37 13.52 8.09 0.39
C ALA A 37 12.87 6.95 1.19
N VAL A 38 12.58 7.23 2.45
CA VAL A 38 11.75 6.41 3.33
C VAL A 38 10.66 7.31 3.93
N GLU A 39 9.47 6.75 4.17
CA GLU A 39 8.32 7.47 4.75
C GLU A 39 7.99 8.79 4.02
N LEU A 40 8.13 8.79 2.66
CA LEU A 40 7.87 9.99 1.88
C LEU A 40 6.42 10.40 1.97
N LYS A 41 6.18 11.59 2.53
CA LYS A 41 4.84 12.17 2.60
C LYS A 41 4.38 12.68 1.23
N LEU A 42 3.23 12.16 0.80
CA LEU A 42 2.42 12.76 -0.26
C LEU A 42 1.35 13.66 0.38
N TYR A 43 1.24 14.87 -0.13
CA TYR A 43 0.23 15.86 0.28
C TYR A 43 -0.12 16.70 -0.94
N GLU A 44 -0.89 16.11 -1.86
CA GLU A 44 -0.98 16.57 -3.24
C GLU A 44 -2.42 16.97 -3.58
N PRO A 45 -2.62 18.03 -4.38
CA PRO A 45 -3.94 18.44 -4.83
C PRO A 45 -4.58 17.34 -5.69
N ILE A 46 -5.89 17.18 -5.54
CA ILE A 46 -6.69 16.28 -6.37
C ILE A 46 -7.33 17.12 -7.47
N SER A 47 -7.02 16.85 -8.72
CA SER A 47 -7.56 17.59 -9.86
C SER A 47 -9.08 17.64 -9.84
N GLY A 48 -9.65 18.86 -9.93
CA GLY A 48 -11.10 19.08 -9.87
C GLY A 48 -11.72 19.01 -8.46
N GLU A 49 -10.89 19.01 -7.40
CA GLU A 49 -11.32 18.92 -6.01
C GLU A 49 -10.60 19.93 -5.12
N ASP A 50 -11.12 21.16 -5.01
CA ASP A 50 -10.42 22.25 -4.29
C ASP A 50 -10.43 22.06 -2.77
N ASP A 51 -11.43 21.36 -2.21
CA ASP A 51 -11.60 21.15 -0.77
C ASP A 51 -10.85 19.92 -0.23
N TYR A 52 -10.25 19.11 -1.10
CA TYR A 52 -9.67 17.82 -0.74
C TYR A 52 -8.25 17.67 -1.26
N ILE A 53 -7.44 17.05 -0.44
CA ILE A 53 -6.03 16.79 -0.72
C ILE A 53 -5.78 15.28 -0.57
N PHE A 54 -5.03 14.71 -1.49
CA PHE A 54 -4.53 13.34 -1.35
C PHE A 54 -3.40 13.32 -0.34
N LYS A 55 -3.59 12.58 0.76
CA LYS A 55 -2.56 12.38 1.77
C LYS A 55 -2.18 10.90 1.82
N GLY A 56 -0.90 10.63 1.78
CA GLY A 56 -0.34 9.29 1.92
C GLY A 56 1.11 9.33 2.38
N TYR A 57 1.64 8.17 2.73
CA TYR A 57 3.06 7.98 3.02
C TYR A 57 3.54 6.79 2.21
N ILE A 58 4.59 6.99 1.45
CA ILE A 58 5.26 5.92 0.72
C ILE A 58 6.34 5.36 1.62
N ASP A 59 6.26 4.08 1.94
CA ASP A 59 7.15 3.47 2.93
C ASP A 59 8.61 3.53 2.50
N ALA A 60 8.92 3.19 1.23
CA ALA A 60 10.28 3.31 0.69
C ALA A 60 10.27 3.55 -0.83
N ILE A 61 11.29 4.25 -1.30
CA ILE A 61 11.53 4.54 -2.71
C ILE A 61 13.00 4.21 -3.01
N VAL A 62 13.22 3.45 -4.06
CA VAL A 62 14.57 3.19 -4.59
C VAL A 62 14.65 3.54 -6.08
N SER A 63 15.84 3.85 -6.55
CA SER A 63 16.16 3.98 -7.97
C SER A 63 17.10 2.87 -8.42
N THR A 64 17.02 2.51 -9.70
CA THR A 64 17.89 1.52 -10.34
C THR A 64 18.68 2.17 -11.49
N PRO A 65 19.83 1.58 -11.90
CA PRO A 65 20.70 2.16 -12.93
C PRO A 65 20.02 2.35 -14.30
N ASP A 66 18.90 1.64 -14.58
CA ASP A 66 18.09 1.81 -15.80
C ASP A 66 17.21 3.08 -15.77
N GLY A 67 17.35 3.93 -14.74
CA GLY A 67 16.61 5.18 -14.59
C GLY A 67 15.19 5.04 -14.09
N LYS A 68 14.81 3.86 -13.60
CA LYS A 68 13.50 3.65 -12.99
C LYS A 68 13.49 3.98 -11.50
N VAL A 69 12.32 4.39 -11.04
CA VAL A 69 12.01 4.61 -9.65
C VAL A 69 10.99 3.57 -9.19
N HIS A 70 11.28 2.92 -8.07
CA HIS A 70 10.46 1.85 -7.52
C HIS A 70 9.88 2.27 -6.18
N ILE A 71 8.56 2.26 -6.10
CA ILE A 71 7.79 2.55 -4.88
C ILE A 71 7.43 1.24 -4.20
N PHE A 72 7.75 1.13 -2.92
CA PHE A 72 7.35 0.00 -2.08
C PHE A 72 6.30 0.37 -1.07
N ASP A 73 5.49 -0.62 -0.73
CA ASP A 73 4.63 -0.61 0.43
C ASP A 73 4.82 -1.94 1.20
N TRP A 74 5.22 -1.82 2.46
CA TRP A 74 5.48 -2.96 3.32
C TRP A 74 4.17 -3.54 3.87
N LYS A 75 4.00 -4.84 3.74
CA LYS A 75 2.81 -5.53 4.27
C LYS A 75 3.21 -6.71 5.14
N THR A 76 2.83 -6.67 6.40
CA THR A 76 3.01 -7.81 7.29
C THR A 76 1.93 -8.87 7.04
N CYS A 77 2.34 -10.13 7.03
CA CYS A 77 1.42 -11.28 6.94
C CYS A 77 2.03 -12.49 7.65
N SER A 78 1.23 -13.53 7.84
CA SER A 78 1.75 -14.77 8.44
C SER A 78 2.55 -15.59 7.42
N TRP A 79 1.99 -15.88 6.25
CA TRP A 79 2.55 -16.87 5.30
C TRP A 79 2.81 -16.32 3.89
N GLY A 80 2.23 -15.20 3.52
CA GLY A 80 2.25 -14.62 2.19
C GLY A 80 0.84 -14.33 1.68
N TRP A 81 0.74 -13.95 0.40
CA TRP A 81 -0.53 -13.65 -0.26
C TRP A 81 -0.77 -14.59 -1.42
N ASP A 82 -1.98 -15.11 -1.54
CA ASP A 82 -2.44 -15.82 -2.72
C ASP A 82 -2.65 -14.87 -3.91
N SER A 83 -2.90 -15.43 -5.09
CA SER A 83 -3.11 -14.66 -6.32
C SER A 83 -4.30 -13.72 -6.25
N ARG A 84 -5.37 -14.12 -5.56
CA ARG A 84 -6.58 -13.30 -5.37
C ARG A 84 -6.26 -12.06 -4.55
N ARG A 85 -5.54 -12.19 -3.43
CA ARG A 85 -5.15 -11.07 -2.59
C ARG A 85 -4.16 -10.15 -3.28
N ARG A 86 -3.20 -10.70 -4.04
CA ARG A 86 -2.23 -9.90 -4.82
C ARG A 86 -2.89 -9.04 -5.89
N SER A 87 -4.02 -9.48 -6.44
CA SER A 87 -4.78 -8.77 -7.50
C SER A 87 -5.95 -7.97 -6.96
N GLU A 88 -6.21 -7.98 -5.66
CA GLU A 88 -7.35 -7.29 -5.05
C GLU A 88 -7.28 -5.78 -5.32
N LYS A 89 -8.38 -5.25 -5.87
CA LYS A 89 -8.43 -3.88 -6.38
C LYS A 89 -8.14 -2.83 -5.33
N MET A 90 -8.76 -2.93 -4.15
CA MET A 90 -8.60 -1.91 -3.11
C MET A 90 -7.17 -1.85 -2.61
N THR A 91 -6.57 -3.01 -2.40
CA THR A 91 -5.16 -3.13 -2.00
C THR A 91 -4.21 -2.56 -3.06
N THR A 92 -4.40 -2.95 -4.33
CA THR A 92 -3.51 -2.51 -5.42
C THR A 92 -3.74 -1.05 -5.83
N TYR A 93 -4.92 -0.47 -5.59
CA TYR A 93 -5.20 0.94 -5.87
C TYR A 93 -4.41 1.89 -4.95
N GLN A 94 -4.03 1.47 -3.75
CA GLN A 94 -3.12 2.23 -2.90
C GLN A 94 -1.84 2.57 -3.67
N LEU A 95 -1.16 1.54 -4.19
CA LEU A 95 0.06 1.72 -4.98
C LEU A 95 -0.17 2.50 -6.28
N THR A 96 -1.32 2.28 -6.93
CA THR A 96 -1.67 3.00 -8.16
C THR A 96 -1.82 4.50 -7.91
N LEU A 97 -2.47 4.89 -6.80
CA LEU A 97 -2.61 6.29 -6.41
C LEU A 97 -1.26 6.87 -5.94
N TYR A 98 -0.46 6.11 -5.18
CA TYR A 98 0.89 6.54 -4.81
C TYR A 98 1.74 6.84 -6.05
N LYS A 99 1.76 5.94 -7.04
CA LYS A 99 2.46 6.17 -8.30
C LYS A 99 1.99 7.45 -9.00
N HIS A 100 0.67 7.65 -9.10
CA HIS A 100 0.09 8.82 -9.78
C HIS A 100 0.51 10.12 -9.12
N PHE A 101 0.27 10.25 -7.81
CA PHE A 101 0.57 11.48 -7.08
C PHE A 101 2.08 11.70 -6.88
N PHE A 102 2.86 10.63 -6.76
CA PHE A 102 4.32 10.73 -6.73
C PHE A 102 4.89 11.23 -8.06
N ALA A 103 4.46 10.66 -9.17
CA ALA A 103 4.91 11.10 -10.50
C ALA A 103 4.53 12.56 -10.77
N GLN A 104 3.34 12.99 -10.34
CA GLN A 104 2.90 14.39 -10.41
C GLN A 104 3.79 15.29 -9.53
N LYS A 105 4.05 14.91 -8.28
CA LYS A 105 4.89 15.67 -7.34
C LYS A 105 6.32 15.84 -7.83
N MET A 106 6.89 14.79 -8.40
CA MET A 106 8.28 14.77 -8.83
C MET A 106 8.46 15.21 -10.30
N GLU A 107 7.37 15.52 -11.00
CA GLU A 107 7.36 15.91 -12.43
C GLU A 107 8.04 14.88 -13.35
N ILE A 108 7.87 13.58 -13.05
CA ILE A 108 8.46 12.49 -13.83
C ILE A 108 7.40 11.72 -14.61
N ASP A 109 7.81 11.13 -15.75
CA ASP A 109 6.91 10.28 -16.54
C ASP A 109 6.49 9.05 -15.68
N PRO A 110 5.17 8.82 -15.49
CA PRO A 110 4.70 7.64 -14.77
C PRO A 110 5.20 6.29 -15.33
N LYS A 111 5.68 6.25 -16.58
CA LYS A 111 6.29 5.04 -17.15
C LYS A 111 7.60 4.64 -16.47
N ASN A 112 8.30 5.63 -15.90
CA ASN A 112 9.55 5.42 -15.17
C ASN A 112 9.33 5.06 -13.69
N VAL A 113 8.07 5.02 -13.23
CA VAL A 113 7.72 4.64 -11.86
C VAL A 113 7.12 3.23 -11.86
N GLU A 114 7.69 2.34 -11.08
CA GLU A 114 7.16 1.00 -10.83
C GLU A 114 6.70 0.87 -9.37
N THR A 115 5.75 -0.02 -9.12
CA THR A 115 5.18 -0.19 -7.78
C THR A 115 5.23 -1.63 -7.33
N HIS A 116 5.54 -1.85 -6.05
CA HIS A 116 5.80 -3.16 -5.49
C HIS A 116 5.17 -3.30 -4.11
N PHE A 117 4.67 -4.48 -3.79
CA PHE A 117 4.50 -4.89 -2.40
C PHE A 117 5.72 -5.67 -1.94
N ALA A 118 6.12 -5.40 -0.71
CA ALA A 118 7.11 -6.19 0.00
C ALA A 118 6.43 -6.86 1.20
N LEU A 119 6.25 -8.17 1.13
CA LEU A 119 5.61 -8.95 2.18
C LEU A 119 6.63 -9.35 3.24
N LEU A 120 6.34 -9.01 4.48
CA LEU A 120 7.06 -9.45 5.66
C LEU A 120 6.30 -10.62 6.29
N LYS A 121 6.73 -11.85 6.00
CA LYS A 121 6.06 -13.10 6.40
C LYS A 121 6.52 -13.53 7.78
N ARG A 122 5.81 -13.10 8.83
CA ARG A 122 6.24 -13.21 10.23
C ARG A 122 6.49 -14.63 10.72
N THR A 123 5.72 -15.61 10.24
CA THR A 123 5.76 -17.00 10.72
C THR A 123 6.30 -17.99 9.70
N ALA A 124 6.68 -17.51 8.51
CA ALA A 124 7.32 -18.36 7.51
C ALA A 124 8.74 -18.78 7.98
N LYS A 125 9.12 -20.02 7.67
CA LYS A 125 10.44 -20.57 8.02
C LYS A 125 11.53 -20.21 7.01
N LYS A 126 11.16 -19.89 5.78
CA LYS A 126 12.06 -19.54 4.66
C LYS A 126 11.42 -18.44 3.80
N ASN A 127 12.23 -17.70 3.06
CA ASN A 127 11.78 -16.64 2.16
C ASN A 127 10.80 -15.69 2.87
N ARG A 128 11.21 -15.18 4.02
CA ARG A 128 10.34 -14.39 4.90
C ARG A 128 10.07 -12.99 4.36
N VAL A 129 10.93 -12.49 3.50
CA VAL A 129 10.72 -11.24 2.75
C VAL A 129 10.45 -11.60 1.29
N GLU A 130 9.35 -11.09 0.74
CA GLU A 130 8.96 -11.39 -0.64
C GLU A 130 8.51 -10.12 -1.34
N LEU A 131 9.22 -9.74 -2.39
CA LEU A 131 8.87 -8.60 -3.22
C LEU A 131 8.14 -9.07 -4.48
N PHE A 132 7.12 -8.32 -4.90
CA PHE A 132 6.50 -8.55 -6.20
C PHE A 132 5.94 -7.24 -6.77
N ARG A 133 6.03 -7.15 -8.09
CA ARG A 133 5.55 -5.98 -8.84
C ARG A 133 4.02 -5.97 -8.93
N VAL A 134 3.45 -4.79 -8.77
CA VAL A 134 2.04 -4.49 -9.04
C VAL A 134 1.94 -3.57 -10.24
N THR A 135 1.37 -4.06 -11.32
CA THR A 135 1.20 -3.23 -12.52
C THR A 135 0.15 -2.13 -12.30
N SER A 136 0.52 -0.91 -12.66
CA SER A 136 -0.33 0.29 -12.55
C SER A 136 -0.26 1.09 -13.86
N GLY A 137 -0.86 0.53 -14.92
CA GLY A 137 -0.95 1.19 -16.22
C GLY A 137 -2.05 2.26 -16.27
N PRO A 138 -2.13 3.04 -17.39
CA PRO A 138 -3.04 4.18 -17.52
C PRO A 138 -4.50 3.85 -17.19
N LYS A 139 -5.00 2.71 -17.68
CA LYS A 139 -6.39 2.31 -17.42
C LYS A 139 -6.69 2.00 -15.95
N LYS A 140 -5.72 1.40 -15.25
CA LYS A 140 -5.87 1.14 -13.83
C LYS A 140 -5.82 2.43 -13.02
N THR A 141 -4.94 3.37 -13.41
CA THR A 141 -4.87 4.71 -12.81
C THR A 141 -6.18 5.47 -13.00
N GLU A 142 -6.72 5.49 -14.20
CA GLU A 142 -8.04 6.09 -14.49
C GLU A 142 -9.14 5.50 -13.59
N ASN A 143 -9.18 4.17 -13.46
CA ASN A 143 -10.18 3.51 -12.63
C ASN A 143 -10.00 3.82 -11.13
N ALA A 144 -8.77 3.93 -10.64
CA ALA A 144 -8.48 4.30 -9.26
C ALA A 144 -8.89 5.75 -8.97
N LEU A 145 -8.59 6.69 -9.88
CA LEU A 145 -9.01 8.08 -9.77
C LEU A 145 -10.54 8.23 -9.84
N LYS A 146 -11.21 7.51 -10.75
CA LYS A 146 -12.68 7.48 -10.78
C LYS A 146 -13.30 7.00 -9.47
N LEU A 147 -12.68 6.01 -8.82
CA LEU A 147 -13.13 5.54 -7.52
C LEU A 147 -12.91 6.60 -6.43
N LEU A 148 -11.77 7.28 -6.45
CA LEU A 148 -11.46 8.39 -5.54
C LEU A 148 -12.50 9.50 -5.68
N HIS A 149 -12.75 10.01 -6.90
CA HIS A 149 -13.77 11.05 -7.13
C HIS A 149 -15.17 10.61 -6.72
N LYS A 150 -15.55 9.34 -6.96
CA LYS A 150 -16.81 8.79 -6.47
C LYS A 150 -16.93 8.82 -4.95
N ALA A 151 -15.86 8.48 -4.25
CA ALA A 151 -15.83 8.54 -2.78
C ALA A 151 -16.01 9.98 -2.29
N LEU A 152 -15.28 10.93 -2.88
CA LEU A 152 -15.39 12.36 -2.55
C LEU A 152 -16.79 12.92 -2.85
N TYR A 153 -17.36 12.56 -4.00
CA TYR A 153 -18.74 12.92 -4.31
C TYR A 153 -19.75 12.44 -3.26
N ASN A 154 -19.60 11.19 -2.80
CA ASN A 154 -20.47 10.65 -1.75
C ASN A 154 -20.28 11.38 -0.41
N ILE A 155 -19.02 11.72 -0.06
CA ILE A 155 -18.72 12.47 1.16
C ILE A 155 -19.35 13.88 1.10
N LYS A 156 -19.11 14.62 0.01
CA LYS A 156 -19.68 15.96 -0.21
C LYS A 156 -21.21 15.97 -0.12
N ASN A 157 -21.86 14.95 -0.66
CA ASN A 157 -23.31 14.83 -0.67
C ASN A 157 -23.88 14.06 0.54
N LYS A 158 -23.07 13.79 1.57
CA LYS A 158 -23.47 13.04 2.78
C LYS A 158 -24.16 11.71 2.47
N ARG A 159 -23.70 11.03 1.41
CA ARG A 159 -24.22 9.73 0.99
C ARG A 159 -23.45 8.60 1.67
N TYR A 160 -24.01 8.05 2.70
CA TYR A 160 -23.40 6.96 3.48
C TYR A 160 -23.75 5.60 2.85
N ILE A 161 -22.78 4.98 2.19
CA ILE A 161 -22.95 3.68 1.54
C ILE A 161 -22.48 2.58 2.49
N LYS A 162 -23.40 1.68 2.85
CA LYS A 162 -23.07 0.51 3.69
C LYS A 162 -22.18 -0.47 2.90
N ASN A 163 -20.98 -0.76 3.42
CA ASN A 163 -20.14 -1.82 2.89
C ASN A 163 -20.59 -3.19 3.45
N ARG A 164 -21.54 -3.82 2.79
CA ARG A 164 -22.09 -5.12 3.24
C ARG A 164 -21.09 -6.27 3.18
N LEU A 165 -19.97 -6.14 2.44
CA LEU A 165 -18.92 -7.15 2.40
C LEU A 165 -18.07 -7.18 3.67
N SER A 166 -18.15 -6.14 4.51
CA SER A 166 -17.42 -6.04 5.78
C SER A 166 -18.30 -6.32 7.00
N CYS A 167 -19.56 -6.72 6.81
CA CYS A 167 -20.50 -6.92 7.93
C CYS A 167 -20.08 -8.03 8.90
N GLU A 168 -19.38 -9.05 8.43
CA GLU A 168 -18.97 -10.18 9.27
C GLU A 168 -18.13 -9.80 10.49
N ARG A 169 -17.29 -8.74 10.32
CA ARG A 169 -16.39 -8.24 11.37
C ARG A 169 -16.75 -6.83 11.85
N CYS A 170 -17.96 -6.36 11.54
CA CYS A 170 -18.40 -5.01 11.87
C CYS A 170 -19.01 -4.98 13.26
N THR A 171 -18.50 -4.11 14.15
CA THR A 171 -19.02 -3.91 15.50
C THR A 171 -20.44 -3.35 15.54
N PHE A 172 -20.89 -2.70 14.45
CA PHE A 172 -22.24 -2.13 14.34
C PHE A 172 -23.25 -3.10 13.72
N ARG A 173 -22.84 -4.31 13.31
CA ARG A 173 -23.74 -5.31 12.73
C ARG A 173 -24.84 -5.70 13.73
N HIS A 174 -26.09 -5.69 13.27
CA HIS A 174 -27.28 -5.99 14.09
C HIS A 174 -27.48 -5.07 15.32
N THR A 175 -26.90 -3.87 15.29
CA THR A 175 -27.20 -2.81 16.26
C THR A 175 -28.24 -1.84 15.71
N LYS A 176 -28.68 -0.87 16.54
CA LYS A 176 -29.60 0.20 16.12
C LYS A 176 -29.02 1.08 15.00
N GLU A 177 -27.69 1.20 14.93
CA GLU A 177 -26.97 1.99 13.92
C GLU A 177 -26.89 1.24 12.58
N CYS A 178 -27.04 -0.08 12.59
CA CYS A 178 -27.00 -0.92 11.39
C CYS A 178 -27.91 -2.14 11.51
N PRO A 179 -29.25 -1.94 11.45
CA PRO A 179 -30.25 -3.01 11.52
C PRO A 179 -30.17 -3.96 10.31
#